data_19dfdd4b146e12431d13d064503249c0
#
_entry.id   19dfdd4b146e12431d13d064503249c0
#
_cell.length_a   1.000
_cell.length_b   1.000
_cell.length_c   1.000
_cell.angle_alpha   90.00
_cell.angle_beta   90.00
_cell.angle_gamma   90.00
#
_symmetry.space_group_name_H-M   'P 1'
#
loop_
_entity.id
_entity.type
_entity.pdbx_description
1 polymer ?
#
loop_
_entity_poly.entity_id
_entity_poly.type
_entity_poly.pdbx_seq_one_letter_code
_entity_poly.pdbx_strand_id
1 'polypeptide(L)'
;FIEDPQEDSIQDAESSSETESEEEIKEEKEWLETDEQWRGRRTRSNSELEVTIERTDRSLVNEDGLTIAIIYYDRPVVSGDTATAEKITQFFENEEQDWFAGTGRLLDFPGNDYDNLFACFLDGVADLRERYGDEDVAEEPGLYSLESRIMYMDDDILSILQIEEVREERGGCYYYGCTFDLHTGELLKLKDL
;
A
#
# COMPACT_ATOMS: atom_id res chain seq x y z
N PHE A 1 -41.10 -63.00 -24.97
CA PHE A 1 -41.23 -62.35 -23.65
C PHE A 1 -40.08 -61.35 -23.52
N ILE A 2 -40.37 -60.10 -23.69
CA ILE A 2 -39.47 -58.96 -23.50
C ILE A 2 -40.17 -58.12 -22.46
N GLU A 3 -39.54 -57.99 -21.28
CA GLU A 3 -39.96 -57.08 -20.22
C GLU A 3 -39.36 -55.69 -20.45
N ASP A 4 -40.23 -54.64 -20.39
CA ASP A 4 -39.88 -53.22 -20.42
C ASP A 4 -39.13 -52.84 -19.11
N PRO A 5 -38.12 -51.97 -19.17
CA PRO A 5 -37.59 -51.32 -18.00
C PRO A 5 -38.36 -50.00 -17.74
N GLN A 6 -38.75 -49.87 -16.48
CA GLN A 6 -39.39 -48.69 -15.87
C GLN A 6 -38.61 -47.41 -16.10
N GLU A 7 -39.37 -46.35 -16.42
CA GLU A 7 -38.96 -44.94 -16.26
C GLU A 7 -38.83 -44.61 -14.79
N ASP A 8 -37.60 -44.29 -14.34
CA ASP A 8 -37.38 -43.64 -13.08
C ASP A 8 -37.24 -42.13 -13.28
N SER A 9 -38.08 -41.44 -12.52
CA SER A 9 -38.31 -40.00 -12.51
C SER A 9 -37.08 -39.22 -12.12
N ILE A 10 -36.66 -38.31 -13.03
CA ILE A 10 -35.75 -37.21 -12.71
C ILE A 10 -36.62 -36.06 -12.18
N GLN A 11 -36.64 -35.84 -10.89
CA GLN A 11 -37.05 -34.59 -10.24
C GLN A 11 -36.11 -34.31 -9.09
N ASP A 12 -35.76 -33.04 -8.95
CA ASP A 12 -35.01 -32.38 -7.89
C ASP A 12 -33.48 -32.28 -8.04
N ALA A 13 -33.05 -31.36 -8.90
CA ALA A 13 -31.72 -30.80 -8.88
C ALA A 13 -31.65 -29.30 -9.33
N GLU A 14 -32.65 -28.49 -9.01
CA GLU A 14 -32.65 -27.06 -9.34
C GLU A 14 -32.77 -26.11 -8.13
N SER A 15 -32.48 -26.53 -6.91
CA SER A 15 -32.66 -25.68 -5.72
C SER A 15 -31.38 -25.34 -4.95
N SER A 16 -30.19 -25.75 -5.41
CA SER A 16 -28.94 -25.49 -4.67
C SER A 16 -28.00 -24.44 -5.28
N SER A 17 -28.26 -23.92 -6.50
CA SER A 17 -27.35 -22.99 -7.17
C SER A 17 -27.64 -21.51 -6.90
N GLU A 18 -28.85 -21.15 -6.44
CA GLU A 18 -29.18 -19.74 -6.17
C GLU A 18 -28.75 -19.26 -4.78
N THR A 19 -28.64 -20.16 -3.81
CA THR A 19 -28.21 -19.82 -2.44
C THR A 19 -26.71 -19.65 -2.30
N GLU A 20 -25.90 -20.40 -3.05
CA GLU A 20 -24.44 -20.23 -3.05
C GLU A 20 -24.01 -18.89 -3.66
N SER A 21 -24.69 -18.39 -4.69
CA SER A 21 -24.38 -17.12 -5.34
C SER A 21 -24.70 -15.89 -4.48
N GLU A 22 -25.70 -15.94 -3.60
CA GLU A 22 -26.07 -14.84 -2.70
C GLU A 22 -25.15 -14.76 -1.47
N GLU A 23 -24.63 -15.87 -0.97
CA GLU A 23 -23.65 -15.91 0.10
C GLU A 23 -22.26 -15.47 -0.39
N GLU A 24 -21.80 -15.92 -1.56
CA GLU A 24 -20.55 -15.44 -2.17
C GLU A 24 -20.60 -13.94 -2.47
N ILE A 25 -21.70 -13.41 -2.99
CA ILE A 25 -21.88 -11.97 -3.26
C ILE A 25 -21.92 -11.16 -1.95
N LYS A 26 -22.43 -11.74 -0.86
CA LYS A 26 -22.43 -11.10 0.47
C LYS A 26 -21.04 -11.08 1.09
N GLU A 27 -20.29 -12.19 1.03
CA GLU A 27 -18.91 -12.25 1.50
C GLU A 27 -18.02 -11.28 0.71
N GLU A 28 -18.14 -11.24 -0.62
CA GLU A 28 -17.37 -10.31 -1.46
C GLU A 28 -17.70 -8.85 -1.14
N LYS A 29 -18.95 -8.51 -0.84
CA LYS A 29 -19.36 -7.17 -0.41
C LYS A 29 -18.83 -6.82 1.00
N GLU A 30 -18.83 -7.76 1.92
CA GLU A 30 -18.33 -7.58 3.28
C GLU A 30 -16.80 -7.40 3.28
N TRP A 31 -16.07 -8.11 2.39
CA TRP A 31 -14.64 -7.89 2.15
C TRP A 31 -14.35 -6.53 1.50
N LEU A 32 -15.18 -6.08 0.55
CA LEU A 32 -15.03 -4.77 -0.08
C LEU A 32 -15.32 -3.62 0.89
N GLU A 33 -16.30 -3.75 1.77
CA GLU A 33 -16.60 -2.74 2.81
C GLU A 33 -15.50 -2.69 3.88
N THR A 34 -14.93 -3.83 4.28
CA THR A 34 -13.77 -3.90 5.18
C THR A 34 -12.50 -3.36 4.52
N ASP A 35 -12.27 -3.61 3.25
CA ASP A 35 -11.10 -3.10 2.52
C ASP A 35 -11.17 -1.57 2.35
N GLU A 36 -12.35 -0.98 2.12
CA GLU A 36 -12.53 0.48 2.14
C GLU A 36 -12.29 1.09 3.53
N GLN A 37 -12.66 0.41 4.61
CA GLN A 37 -12.36 0.85 5.99
C GLN A 37 -10.86 0.76 6.29
N TRP A 38 -10.16 -0.25 5.75
CA TRP A 38 -8.72 -0.45 5.92
C TRP A 38 -7.87 0.41 5.01
N ARG A 39 -8.40 0.93 3.90
CA ARG A 39 -7.66 1.79 2.95
C ARG A 39 -7.25 3.13 3.54
N GLY A 40 -7.71 3.46 4.75
CA GLY A 40 -7.42 4.75 5.38
C GLY A 40 -7.93 5.93 4.54
N ARG A 41 -7.98 7.11 5.11
CA ARG A 41 -8.37 8.31 4.38
C ARG A 41 -7.13 9.04 3.87
N ARG A 42 -7.24 9.63 2.67
CA ARG A 42 -6.20 10.50 2.12
C ARG A 42 -6.29 11.94 2.64
N THR A 43 -7.38 12.29 3.30
CA THR A 43 -7.59 13.61 3.90
C THR A 43 -8.37 13.47 5.21
N ARG A 44 -7.89 14.12 6.26
CA ARG A 44 -8.58 14.30 7.53
C ARG A 44 -8.32 15.70 8.09
N SER A 45 -9.26 16.21 8.87
CA SER A 45 -9.12 17.47 9.56
C SER A 45 -9.72 17.40 10.97
N ASN A 46 -9.18 18.19 11.88
CA ASN A 46 -9.78 18.56 13.15
C ASN A 46 -10.10 20.06 13.15
N SER A 47 -10.24 20.67 14.32
CA SER A 47 -10.57 22.11 14.44
C SER A 47 -9.44 23.05 13.99
N GLU A 48 -8.19 22.62 13.99
CA GLU A 48 -6.99 23.46 13.79
C GLU A 48 -6.10 22.99 12.63
N LEU A 49 -6.12 21.69 12.32
CA LEU A 49 -5.20 21.04 11.38
C LEU A 49 -5.96 20.29 10.29
N GLU A 50 -5.40 20.28 9.10
CA GLU A 50 -5.79 19.40 8.01
C GLU A 50 -4.59 18.55 7.60
N VAL A 51 -4.82 17.25 7.40
CA VAL A 51 -3.82 16.31 6.89
C VAL A 51 -4.25 15.81 5.53
N THR A 52 -3.37 15.95 4.55
CA THR A 52 -3.55 15.43 3.19
C THR A 52 -2.40 14.50 2.82
N ILE A 53 -2.63 13.63 1.84
CA ILE A 53 -1.57 12.76 1.29
C ILE A 53 -1.24 13.24 -0.12
N GLU A 54 -0.02 13.69 -0.31
CA GLU A 54 0.53 14.10 -1.61
C GLU A 54 1.39 12.97 -2.18
N ARG A 55 1.30 12.73 -3.50
CA ARG A 55 2.09 11.69 -4.18
C ARG A 55 3.20 12.31 -4.99
N THR A 56 4.43 11.82 -4.76
CA THR A 56 5.58 12.03 -5.64
C THR A 56 5.76 10.77 -6.49
N ASP A 57 5.68 10.91 -7.82
CA ASP A 57 5.86 9.84 -8.80
C ASP A 57 7.22 10.00 -9.50
N ARG A 58 8.00 8.91 -9.57
CA ARG A 58 9.29 8.82 -10.28
C ARG A 58 9.37 7.55 -11.12
N SER A 59 8.23 7.06 -11.59
CA SER A 59 8.15 5.85 -12.42
C SER A 59 9.07 5.93 -13.64
N LEU A 60 9.68 4.80 -13.99
CA LEU A 60 10.59 4.69 -15.12
C LEU A 60 9.82 4.27 -16.36
N VAL A 61 10.01 5.03 -17.43
CA VAL A 61 9.44 4.75 -18.76
C VAL A 61 10.61 4.68 -19.75
N ASN A 62 10.62 3.65 -20.60
CA ASN A 62 11.65 3.49 -21.64
C ASN A 62 11.40 4.42 -22.85
N GLU A 63 12.29 4.36 -23.86
CA GLU A 63 12.21 5.18 -25.08
C GLU A 63 10.95 4.89 -25.91
N ASP A 64 10.38 3.69 -25.81
CA ASP A 64 9.17 3.28 -26.52
C ASP A 64 7.88 3.64 -25.75
N GLY A 65 7.98 4.25 -24.57
CA GLY A 65 6.86 4.66 -23.74
C GLY A 65 6.32 3.55 -22.82
N LEU A 66 7.03 2.43 -22.69
CA LEU A 66 6.66 1.34 -21.80
C LEU A 66 7.07 1.64 -20.36
N THR A 67 6.18 1.42 -19.40
CA THR A 67 6.49 1.55 -17.97
C THR A 67 7.28 0.34 -17.50
N ILE A 68 8.53 0.55 -17.11
CA ILE A 68 9.46 -0.51 -16.68
C ILE A 68 9.45 -0.67 -15.16
N ALA A 69 9.28 0.43 -14.42
CA ALA A 69 9.14 0.40 -12.98
C ALA A 69 8.15 1.47 -12.50
N ILE A 70 7.35 1.12 -11.50
CA ILE A 70 6.44 2.01 -10.81
C ILE A 70 7.12 2.43 -9.50
N ILE A 71 7.36 3.73 -9.35
CA ILE A 71 8.05 4.30 -8.20
C ILE A 71 7.25 5.49 -7.70
N TYR A 72 6.72 5.41 -6.46
CA TYR A 72 6.03 6.54 -5.86
C TYR A 72 6.15 6.58 -4.35
N TYR A 73 6.02 7.77 -3.79
CA TYR A 73 5.97 8.03 -2.37
C TYR A 73 4.74 8.86 -2.04
N ASP A 74 3.90 8.38 -1.13
CA ASP A 74 2.76 9.10 -0.58
C ASP A 74 3.17 9.81 0.71
N ARG A 75 3.40 11.13 0.62
CA ARG A 75 3.81 11.97 1.75
C ARG A 75 2.62 12.56 2.47
N PRO A 76 2.48 12.36 3.79
CA PRO A 76 1.56 13.13 4.62
C PRO A 76 2.02 14.61 4.72
N VAL A 77 1.09 15.51 4.46
CA VAL A 77 1.28 16.96 4.62
C VAL A 77 0.27 17.45 5.64
N VAL A 78 0.76 18.05 6.71
CA VAL A 78 -0.06 18.64 7.75
C VAL A 78 -0.08 20.15 7.55
N SER A 79 -1.26 20.72 7.34
CA SER A 79 -1.49 22.13 7.19
C SER A 79 -2.28 22.70 8.38
N GLY A 80 -1.99 23.94 8.71
CA GLY A 80 -2.54 24.68 9.84
C GLY A 80 -1.55 25.75 10.27
N ASP A 81 -2.00 26.73 11.01
CA ASP A 81 -1.17 27.86 11.47
C ASP A 81 -0.48 27.52 12.81
N THR A 82 0.24 26.39 12.85
CA THR A 82 0.88 25.90 14.07
C THR A 82 2.29 25.37 13.80
N ALA A 83 3.21 25.56 14.76
CA ALA A 83 4.56 24.96 14.73
C ALA A 83 4.50 23.42 14.71
N THR A 84 3.43 22.82 15.20
CA THR A 84 3.17 21.39 15.18
C THR A 84 2.98 20.90 13.76
N ALA A 85 2.18 21.61 12.95
CA ALA A 85 1.97 21.28 11.53
C ALA A 85 3.30 21.25 10.76
N GLU A 86 4.11 22.30 10.93
CA GLU A 86 5.43 22.41 10.30
C GLU A 86 6.35 21.26 10.72
N LYS A 87 6.38 20.92 12.01
CA LYS A 87 7.25 19.86 12.55
C LYS A 87 6.88 18.48 12.02
N ILE A 88 5.59 18.15 11.96
CA ILE A 88 5.13 16.85 11.43
C ILE A 88 5.38 16.77 9.91
N THR A 89 5.09 17.84 9.17
CA THR A 89 5.36 17.90 7.73
C THR A 89 6.86 17.73 7.45
N GLN A 90 7.73 18.43 8.20
CA GLN A 90 9.17 18.31 8.06
C GLN A 90 9.68 16.89 8.37
N PHE A 91 9.07 16.19 9.33
CA PHE A 91 9.38 14.79 9.58
C PHE A 91 9.17 13.95 8.32
N PHE A 92 8.01 14.07 7.66
CA PHE A 92 7.73 13.29 6.46
C PHE A 92 8.53 13.75 5.23
N GLU A 93 8.90 15.01 5.14
CA GLU A 93 9.81 15.50 4.09
C GLU A 93 11.21 14.87 4.22
N ASN A 94 11.72 14.75 5.44
CA ASN A 94 13.00 14.08 5.69
C ASN A 94 12.90 12.57 5.38
N GLU A 95 11.82 11.92 5.80
CA GLU A 95 11.56 10.51 5.49
C GLU A 95 11.50 10.26 3.97
N GLU A 96 10.84 11.12 3.20
CA GLU A 96 10.79 11.04 1.74
C GLU A 96 12.18 11.18 1.12
N GLN A 97 12.98 12.14 1.59
CA GLN A 97 14.35 12.33 1.10
C GLN A 97 15.22 11.11 1.37
N ASP A 98 15.17 10.56 2.59
CA ASP A 98 15.92 9.37 2.98
C ASP A 98 15.47 8.15 2.17
N TRP A 99 14.17 8.01 1.93
CA TRP A 99 13.63 6.91 1.15
C TRP A 99 14.12 6.92 -0.30
N PHE A 100 14.08 8.08 -0.98
CA PHE A 100 14.61 8.22 -2.33
C PHE A 100 16.15 8.17 -2.40
N ALA A 101 16.83 8.46 -1.29
CA ALA A 101 18.27 8.23 -1.17
C ALA A 101 18.64 6.76 -0.94
N GLY A 102 17.62 5.89 -0.71
CA GLY A 102 17.81 4.48 -0.39
C GLY A 102 18.32 4.23 1.02
N THR A 103 18.20 5.23 1.90
CA THR A 103 18.59 5.16 3.32
C THR A 103 17.37 5.12 4.26
N GLY A 104 16.21 4.71 3.72
CA GLY A 104 14.96 4.61 4.45
C GLY A 104 14.94 3.49 5.51
N ARG A 105 13.83 3.38 6.21
CA ARG A 105 13.66 2.51 7.40
C ARG A 105 13.93 1.02 7.17
N LEU A 106 13.83 0.52 5.93
CA LEU A 106 14.14 -0.88 5.64
C LEU A 106 15.59 -1.25 5.95
N LEU A 107 16.53 -0.31 5.90
CA LEU A 107 17.93 -0.56 6.27
C LEU A 107 18.11 -0.86 7.76
N ASP A 108 17.19 -0.43 8.61
CA ASP A 108 17.22 -0.67 10.05
C ASP A 108 16.75 -2.08 10.45
N PHE A 109 16.24 -2.88 9.50
CA PHE A 109 15.79 -4.24 9.78
C PHE A 109 16.98 -5.19 10.00
N PRO A 110 16.97 -6.00 11.07
CA PRO A 110 18.01 -6.98 11.33
C PRO A 110 18.14 -7.98 10.17
N GLY A 111 19.36 -8.10 9.64
CA GLY A 111 19.66 -9.01 8.52
C GLY A 111 19.54 -8.38 7.14
N ASN A 112 19.31 -7.08 7.07
CA ASN A 112 19.43 -6.33 5.83
C ASN A 112 20.92 -6.02 5.57
N ASP A 113 21.46 -6.56 4.48
CA ASP A 113 22.87 -6.39 4.09
C ASP A 113 23.04 -5.31 2.98
N TYR A 114 21.98 -4.53 2.68
CA TYR A 114 22.01 -3.53 1.62
C TYR A 114 22.40 -2.16 2.15
N ASP A 115 23.32 -1.49 1.48
CA ASP A 115 23.71 -0.10 1.76
C ASP A 115 22.75 0.93 1.14
N ASN A 116 22.01 0.54 0.10
CA ASN A 116 21.07 1.40 -0.63
C ASN A 116 19.98 0.57 -1.31
N LEU A 117 18.78 0.54 -0.73
CA LEU A 117 17.66 -0.25 -1.23
C LEU A 117 17.14 0.22 -2.59
N PHE A 118 17.10 1.53 -2.81
CA PHE A 118 16.62 2.09 -4.06
C PHE A 118 17.55 1.74 -5.23
N ALA A 119 18.86 1.80 -5.02
CA ALA A 119 19.83 1.35 -6.01
C ALA A 119 19.72 -0.14 -6.31
N CYS A 120 19.58 -0.98 -5.27
CA CYS A 120 19.37 -2.42 -5.44
C CYS A 120 18.09 -2.74 -6.23
N PHE A 121 17.01 -2.02 -5.97
CA PHE A 121 15.77 -2.16 -6.75
C PHE A 121 16.00 -1.81 -8.22
N LEU A 122 16.68 -0.71 -8.52
CA LEU A 122 16.97 -0.31 -9.91
C LEU A 122 17.86 -1.32 -10.63
N ASP A 123 18.87 -1.87 -9.94
CA ASP A 123 19.72 -2.93 -10.47
C ASP A 123 18.90 -4.21 -10.75
N GLY A 124 17.99 -4.58 -9.85
CA GLY A 124 17.08 -5.71 -10.07
C GLY A 124 16.17 -5.53 -11.28
N VAL A 125 15.62 -4.33 -11.47
CA VAL A 125 14.82 -3.99 -12.67
C VAL A 125 15.68 -4.06 -13.94
N ALA A 126 16.94 -3.60 -13.90
CA ALA A 126 17.86 -3.69 -15.03
C ALA A 126 18.17 -5.14 -15.39
N ASP A 127 18.38 -6.00 -14.40
CA ASP A 127 18.60 -7.45 -14.59
C ASP A 127 17.37 -8.14 -15.21
N LEU A 128 16.15 -7.76 -14.81
CA LEU A 128 14.92 -8.29 -15.40
C LEU A 128 14.80 -7.90 -16.87
N ARG A 129 15.10 -6.63 -17.22
CA ARG A 129 15.11 -6.15 -18.60
C ARG A 129 16.12 -6.88 -19.47
N GLU A 130 17.32 -7.15 -18.94
CA GLU A 130 18.35 -7.91 -19.68
C GLU A 130 17.90 -9.35 -19.97
N ARG A 131 17.19 -9.98 -19.02
CA ARG A 131 16.75 -11.39 -19.12
C ARG A 131 15.50 -11.57 -19.99
N TYR A 132 14.52 -10.70 -19.86
CA TYR A 132 13.18 -10.88 -20.44
C TYR A 132 12.83 -9.86 -21.52
N GLY A 133 13.51 -8.71 -21.56
CA GLY A 133 13.19 -7.61 -22.45
C GLY A 133 12.16 -6.64 -21.87
N ASP A 134 12.10 -5.45 -22.46
CA ASP A 134 11.26 -4.34 -21.96
C ASP A 134 9.75 -4.62 -22.09
N GLU A 135 9.33 -5.35 -23.13
CA GLU A 135 7.91 -5.68 -23.35
C GLU A 135 7.38 -6.61 -22.24
N ASP A 136 8.13 -7.66 -21.91
CA ASP A 136 7.75 -8.61 -20.87
C ASP A 136 7.78 -7.94 -19.48
N VAL A 137 8.78 -7.12 -19.20
CA VAL A 137 8.86 -6.37 -17.93
C VAL A 137 7.72 -5.35 -17.82
N ALA A 138 7.25 -4.74 -18.91
CA ALA A 138 6.14 -3.80 -18.89
C ALA A 138 4.78 -4.46 -18.62
N GLU A 139 4.64 -5.77 -18.81
CA GLU A 139 3.41 -6.49 -18.40
C GLU A 139 3.30 -6.59 -16.87
N GLU A 140 4.44 -6.71 -16.18
CA GLU A 140 4.52 -6.72 -14.72
C GLU A 140 5.71 -5.87 -14.24
N PRO A 141 5.59 -4.53 -14.25
CA PRO A 141 6.69 -3.64 -13.91
C PRO A 141 7.12 -3.78 -12.47
N GLY A 142 8.42 -3.59 -12.23
CA GLY A 142 8.95 -3.49 -10.87
C GLY A 142 8.19 -2.45 -10.06
N LEU A 143 7.99 -2.68 -8.77
CA LEU A 143 7.32 -1.74 -7.87
C LEU A 143 8.25 -1.37 -6.71
N TYR A 144 8.46 -0.07 -6.50
CA TYR A 144 9.07 0.49 -5.32
C TYR A 144 8.19 1.63 -4.82
N SER A 145 7.43 1.40 -3.77
CA SER A 145 6.42 2.35 -3.34
C SER A 145 6.33 2.46 -1.83
N LEU A 146 5.97 3.66 -1.36
CA LEU A 146 5.51 3.89 0.00
C LEU A 146 4.15 4.56 -0.05
N GLU A 147 3.12 3.85 0.41
CA GLU A 147 1.76 4.35 0.54
C GLU A 147 1.51 4.79 1.99
N SER A 148 0.97 6.00 2.17
CA SER A 148 0.55 6.50 3.47
C SER A 148 -0.97 6.54 3.61
N ARG A 149 -1.47 6.13 4.78
CA ARG A 149 -2.90 6.11 5.12
C ARG A 149 -3.13 6.76 6.47
N ILE A 150 -4.05 7.72 6.53
CA ILE A 150 -4.44 8.35 7.79
C ILE A 150 -5.42 7.42 8.49
N MET A 151 -4.96 6.71 9.53
CA MET A 151 -5.77 5.73 10.25
C MET A 151 -6.66 6.40 11.28
N TYR A 152 -6.14 7.39 12.01
CA TYR A 152 -6.84 8.09 13.07
C TYR A 152 -6.37 9.53 13.19
N MET A 153 -7.30 10.45 13.54
CA MET A 153 -7.01 11.82 13.89
C MET A 153 -8.14 12.36 14.77
N ASP A 154 -7.77 12.96 15.88
CA ASP A 154 -8.63 13.80 16.73
C ASP A 154 -7.91 15.12 17.08
N ASP A 155 -8.24 15.76 18.20
CA ASP A 155 -7.59 17.01 18.60
C ASP A 155 -6.22 16.77 19.29
N ASP A 156 -5.95 15.56 19.75
CA ASP A 156 -4.74 15.21 20.52
C ASP A 156 -3.74 14.38 19.71
N ILE A 157 -4.21 13.50 18.81
CA ILE A 157 -3.41 12.46 18.19
C ILE A 157 -3.64 12.37 16.67
N LEU A 158 -2.56 12.19 15.91
CA LEU A 158 -2.55 11.78 14.51
C LEU A 158 -1.85 10.45 14.37
N SER A 159 -2.55 9.45 13.79
CA SER A 159 -1.98 8.12 13.49
C SER A 159 -1.96 7.86 12.00
N ILE A 160 -0.79 7.53 11.45
CA ILE A 160 -0.55 7.23 10.05
C ILE A 160 0.06 5.84 9.94
N LEU A 161 -0.48 5.04 9.03
CA LEU A 161 0.11 3.79 8.58
C LEU A 161 0.85 4.06 7.26
N GLN A 162 2.10 3.66 7.19
CA GLN A 162 2.90 3.63 5.97
C GLN A 162 3.10 2.18 5.55
N ILE A 163 2.89 1.91 4.27
CA ILE A 163 3.04 0.59 3.67
C ILE A 163 4.09 0.72 2.58
N GLU A 164 5.25 0.13 2.82
CA GLU A 164 6.33 0.10 1.84
C GLU A 164 6.28 -1.24 1.10
N GLU A 165 6.18 -1.19 -0.22
CA GLU A 165 6.18 -2.35 -1.08
C GLU A 165 7.34 -2.28 -2.05
N VAL A 166 8.17 -3.32 -2.04
CA VAL A 166 9.24 -3.54 -3.00
C VAL A 166 8.91 -4.82 -3.75
N ARG A 167 8.71 -4.77 -5.04
CA ARG A 167 8.40 -5.91 -5.89
C ARG A 167 9.37 -5.95 -7.06
N GLU A 168 10.29 -6.84 -6.93
CA GLU A 168 11.22 -7.38 -7.92
C GLU A 168 11.26 -8.90 -7.72
N GLU A 169 12.32 -9.59 -8.09
CA GLU A 169 12.43 -11.05 -7.87
C GLU A 169 12.32 -11.50 -6.40
N ARG A 170 12.61 -10.62 -5.42
CA ARG A 170 12.68 -10.93 -3.97
C ARG A 170 11.93 -9.96 -3.10
N GLY A 171 10.93 -9.31 -3.66
CA GLY A 171 10.20 -8.23 -3.01
C GLY A 171 9.53 -8.57 -1.67
N GLY A 172 9.10 -7.54 -0.98
CA GLY A 172 8.43 -7.63 0.33
C GLY A 172 7.46 -6.48 0.53
N CYS A 173 6.58 -6.64 1.52
CA CYS A 173 5.66 -5.60 1.96
C CYS A 173 5.88 -5.35 3.45
N TYR A 174 6.12 -4.10 3.83
CA TYR A 174 6.48 -3.69 5.17
C TYR A 174 5.52 -2.62 5.69
N TYR A 175 5.23 -2.65 6.98
CA TYR A 175 4.23 -1.79 7.60
C TYR A 175 4.86 -0.98 8.73
N TYR A 176 4.68 0.34 8.71
CA TYR A 176 5.18 1.27 9.72
C TYR A 176 4.05 2.10 10.29
N GLY A 177 3.91 2.11 11.61
CA GLY A 177 3.00 3.01 12.32
C GLY A 177 3.73 4.27 12.80
N CYS A 178 3.17 5.44 12.49
CA CYS A 178 3.60 6.73 13.01
C CYS A 178 2.44 7.35 13.79
N THR A 179 2.63 7.64 15.05
CA THR A 179 1.63 8.33 15.87
C THR A 179 2.25 9.58 16.47
N PHE A 180 1.62 10.72 16.25
CA PHE A 180 2.09 12.03 16.71
C PHE A 180 1.17 12.59 17.77
N ASP A 181 1.74 13.23 18.78
CA ASP A 181 1.06 14.16 19.68
C ASP A 181 0.82 15.48 18.95
N LEU A 182 -0.42 15.89 18.78
CA LEU A 182 -0.78 17.09 18.03
C LEU A 182 -0.55 18.41 18.81
N HIS A 183 -0.27 18.35 20.12
CA HIS A 183 0.11 19.53 20.89
C HIS A 183 1.61 19.84 20.75
N THR A 184 2.45 18.83 20.58
CA THR A 184 3.92 18.98 20.53
C THR A 184 4.53 18.70 19.16
N GLY A 185 3.82 17.99 18.28
CA GLY A 185 4.31 17.49 17.00
C GLY A 185 5.36 16.38 17.17
N GLU A 186 5.44 15.74 18.32
CA GLU A 186 6.42 14.70 18.59
C GLU A 186 5.87 13.32 18.22
N LEU A 187 6.76 12.48 17.65
CA LEU A 187 6.45 11.08 17.40
C LEU A 187 6.38 10.33 18.72
N LEU A 188 5.21 9.77 19.04
CA LEU A 188 4.98 8.96 20.22
C LEU A 188 5.65 7.59 20.05
N LYS A 189 6.35 7.16 21.08
CA LYS A 189 6.93 5.81 21.16
C LYS A 189 6.10 4.96 22.12
N LEU A 190 6.02 3.66 21.89
CA LEU A 190 5.29 2.72 22.75
C LEU A 190 5.64 2.84 24.25
N LYS A 191 6.87 3.27 24.57
CA LYS A 191 7.31 3.49 25.95
C LYS A 191 6.77 4.79 26.57
N ASP A 192 6.20 5.68 25.77
CA ASP A 192 5.68 6.99 26.17
C ASP A 192 4.15 6.92 26.40
N LEU A 193 3.52 5.77 26.08
CA LEU A 193 2.12 5.43 26.33
C LEU A 193 1.96 4.62 27.63
#